data_6d601efe5efd22e7296cedd71082b4b6
#
_entry.id   6d601efe5efd22e7296cedd71082b4b6
#
_cell.length_a   1.000
_cell.length_b   1.000
_cell.length_c   1.000
_cell.angle_alpha   90.00
_cell.angle_beta   90.00
_cell.angle_gamma   90.00
#
_symmetry.space_group_name_H-M   'P 1'
#
loop_
_entity.id
_entity.type
_entity.pdbx_description
1 polymer ?
#
loop_
_entity_poly.entity_id
_entity_poly.type
_entity_poly.pdbx_seq_one_letter_code
_entity_poly.pdbx_strand_id
1 'polypeptide(L)'
;MGNIPIPDDYMTLMKESPSFQIISLNQEDNQIDRINIIKKRIEDKYGDDVECHPNLYFLDIVPNNCSKGSGVTYLKDKTNAITYTIGDSWNDLSMIEAGDHGCTFNYAHDDIQEKADHIYSYVYEMIDDILGGKI
;
A
#
# COMPACT_ATOMS: atom_id res chain seq x y z
N MET A 1 12.97 1.90 -20.17
CA MET A 1 11.84 1.00 -19.93
C MET A 1 11.02 0.92 -21.19
N GLY A 2 10.92 -0.27 -21.80
CA GLY A 2 10.13 -0.46 -23.03
C GLY A 2 8.63 -0.32 -22.70
N ASN A 3 7.91 0.41 -23.56
CA ASN A 3 6.44 0.44 -23.47
C ASN A 3 5.91 -0.99 -23.63
N ILE A 4 5.26 -1.51 -22.59
CA ILE A 4 4.48 -2.72 -22.72
C ILE A 4 3.27 -2.35 -23.58
N PRO A 5 3.07 -3.00 -24.75
CA PRO A 5 1.92 -2.69 -25.58
C PRO A 5 0.63 -2.98 -24.81
N ILE A 6 -0.28 -2.03 -24.83
CA ILE A 6 -1.62 -2.19 -24.25
C ILE A 6 -2.35 -3.21 -25.16
N PRO A 7 -2.91 -4.31 -24.61
CA PRO A 7 -3.67 -5.26 -25.40
C PRO A 7 -4.85 -4.60 -26.13
N ASP A 8 -5.19 -5.06 -27.32
CA ASP A 8 -6.30 -4.51 -28.11
C ASP A 8 -7.66 -4.63 -27.40
N ASP A 9 -7.78 -5.58 -26.46
CA ASP A 9 -8.95 -5.84 -25.63
C ASP A 9 -8.92 -5.13 -24.25
N TYR A 10 -7.97 -4.23 -24.01
CA TYR A 10 -7.77 -3.53 -22.75
C TYR A 10 -9.06 -2.91 -22.19
N MET A 11 -9.88 -2.29 -23.06
CA MET A 11 -11.15 -1.68 -22.64
C MET A 11 -12.17 -2.72 -22.17
N THR A 12 -12.13 -3.94 -22.73
CA THR A 12 -12.97 -5.05 -22.29
C THR A 12 -12.49 -5.60 -20.96
N LEU A 13 -11.18 -5.81 -20.81
CA LEU A 13 -10.57 -6.23 -19.56
C LEU A 13 -10.83 -5.23 -18.41
N MET A 14 -10.77 -3.92 -18.68
CA MET A 14 -11.10 -2.90 -17.69
C MET A 14 -12.57 -2.90 -17.25
N LYS A 15 -13.49 -3.29 -18.12
CA LYS A 15 -14.92 -3.37 -17.77
C LYS A 15 -15.27 -4.63 -16.98
N GLU A 16 -14.50 -5.69 -17.15
CA GLU A 16 -14.77 -7.00 -16.54
C GLU A 16 -13.98 -7.24 -15.25
N SER A 17 -12.91 -6.49 -15.03
CA SER A 17 -12.10 -6.60 -13.81
C SER A 17 -12.36 -5.44 -12.85
N PRO A 18 -12.47 -5.69 -11.55
CA PRO A 18 -12.33 -4.63 -10.55
C PRO A 18 -10.91 -4.10 -10.67
N SER A 19 -10.73 -3.08 -11.50
CA SER A 19 -9.42 -2.54 -11.80
C SER A 19 -9.05 -1.45 -10.82
N PHE A 20 -7.80 -1.47 -10.37
CA PHE A 20 -7.18 -0.28 -9.80
C PHE A 20 -6.59 0.57 -10.93
N GLN A 21 -6.54 1.87 -10.73
CA GLN A 21 -5.95 2.83 -11.65
C GLN A 21 -4.72 3.45 -11.00
N ILE A 22 -3.67 3.65 -11.79
CA ILE A 22 -2.46 4.35 -11.34
C ILE A 22 -2.31 5.63 -12.14
N ILE A 23 -2.26 6.76 -11.45
CA ILE A 23 -1.87 8.04 -12.02
C ILE A 23 -0.39 8.24 -11.74
N SER A 24 0.41 8.34 -12.80
CA SER A 24 1.84 8.67 -12.71
C SER A 24 2.07 10.13 -13.11
N LEU A 25 2.80 10.87 -12.30
CA LEU A 25 3.25 12.21 -12.62
C LEU A 25 4.76 12.20 -12.92
N ASN A 26 5.22 13.13 -13.74
CA ASN A 26 6.64 13.30 -13.98
C ASN A 26 7.37 13.71 -12.70
N GLN A 27 8.63 13.32 -12.56
CA GLN A 27 9.48 13.62 -11.41
C GLN A 27 10.01 15.08 -11.47
N GLU A 28 9.10 16.05 -11.55
CA GLU A 28 9.42 17.47 -11.49
C GLU A 28 9.04 18.04 -10.12
N ASP A 29 9.61 19.17 -9.75
CA ASP A 29 9.35 19.79 -8.44
C ASP A 29 7.85 20.08 -8.21
N ASN A 30 7.40 19.90 -6.95
CA ASN A 30 6.02 20.11 -6.47
C ASN A 30 4.95 19.09 -6.94
N GLN A 31 5.32 17.91 -7.38
CA GLN A 31 4.35 16.90 -7.82
C GLN A 31 3.56 16.27 -6.66
N ILE A 32 4.13 16.25 -5.44
CA ILE A 32 3.43 15.74 -4.24
C ILE A 32 2.17 16.57 -3.96
N ASP A 33 2.26 17.91 -4.09
CA ASP A 33 1.10 18.79 -3.93
C ASP A 33 0.03 18.51 -4.99
N ARG A 34 0.45 18.25 -6.24
CA ARG A 34 -0.47 17.89 -7.32
C ARG A 34 -1.15 16.54 -7.08
N ILE A 35 -0.43 15.55 -6.58
CA ILE A 35 -1.01 14.25 -6.21
C ILE A 35 -2.07 14.44 -5.12
N ASN A 36 -1.79 15.21 -4.09
CA ASN A 36 -2.74 15.49 -3.02
C ASN A 36 -3.98 16.24 -3.52
N ILE A 37 -3.83 17.19 -4.45
CA ILE A 37 -4.96 17.87 -5.09
C ILE A 37 -5.80 16.90 -5.91
N ILE A 38 -5.16 16.01 -6.69
CA ILE A 38 -5.86 15.01 -7.50
C ILE A 38 -6.59 14.02 -6.59
N LYS A 39 -5.91 13.48 -5.57
CA LYS A 39 -6.50 12.62 -4.54
C LYS A 39 -7.76 13.24 -3.98
N LYS A 40 -7.66 14.46 -3.45
CA LYS A 40 -8.80 15.15 -2.85
C LYS A 40 -9.98 15.27 -3.83
N ARG A 41 -9.72 15.64 -5.09
CA ARG A 41 -10.77 15.79 -6.12
C ARG A 41 -11.48 14.46 -6.44
N ILE A 42 -10.74 13.35 -6.41
CA ILE A 42 -11.29 12.01 -6.65
C ILE A 42 -12.12 11.60 -5.44
N GLU A 43 -11.59 11.73 -4.24
CA GLU A 43 -12.28 11.36 -3.00
C GLU A 43 -13.50 12.23 -2.73
N ASP A 44 -13.47 13.55 -3.00
CA ASP A 44 -14.64 14.44 -2.88
C ASP A 44 -15.79 14.01 -3.81
N LYS A 45 -15.51 13.35 -4.92
CA LYS A 45 -16.51 12.96 -5.92
C LYS A 45 -16.89 11.48 -5.87
N TYR A 46 -15.97 10.61 -5.52
CA TYR A 46 -16.09 9.16 -5.64
C TYR A 46 -15.67 8.41 -4.38
N GLY A 47 -15.49 9.10 -3.24
CA GLY A 47 -14.98 8.51 -2.02
C GLY A 47 -15.86 7.41 -1.40
N ASP A 48 -17.13 7.30 -1.82
CA ASP A 48 -17.98 6.17 -1.43
C ASP A 48 -17.60 4.88 -2.19
N ASP A 49 -16.98 5.01 -3.36
CA ASP A 49 -16.68 3.89 -4.26
C ASP A 49 -15.18 3.54 -4.29
N VAL A 50 -14.29 4.52 -4.06
CA VAL A 50 -12.85 4.37 -4.23
C VAL A 50 -12.04 5.00 -3.11
N GLU A 51 -10.87 4.43 -2.86
CA GLU A 51 -9.81 4.99 -2.04
C GLU A 51 -8.61 5.38 -2.90
N CYS A 52 -7.86 6.40 -2.45
CA CYS A 52 -6.68 6.89 -3.14
C CYS A 52 -5.45 6.79 -2.24
N HIS A 53 -4.45 6.02 -2.66
CA HIS A 53 -3.22 5.80 -1.93
C HIS A 53 -2.03 6.49 -2.63
N PRO A 54 -1.55 7.64 -2.10
CA PRO A 54 -0.35 8.28 -2.63
C PRO A 54 0.89 7.42 -2.40
N ASN A 55 1.73 7.32 -3.43
CA ASN A 55 3.01 6.65 -3.38
C ASN A 55 4.04 7.45 -4.19
N LEU A 56 4.75 8.37 -3.55
CA LEU A 56 5.68 9.32 -4.16
C LEU A 56 5.03 10.08 -5.34
N TYR A 57 5.37 9.71 -6.58
CA TYR A 57 4.88 10.33 -7.82
C TYR A 57 3.69 9.59 -8.43
N PHE A 58 3.16 8.62 -7.71
CA PHE A 58 2.03 7.80 -8.14
C PHE A 58 0.83 8.03 -7.24
N LEU A 59 -0.34 7.84 -7.78
CA LEU A 59 -1.59 7.77 -7.04
C LEU A 59 -2.31 6.49 -7.45
N ASP A 60 -2.37 5.55 -6.54
CA ASP A 60 -3.12 4.32 -6.72
C ASP A 60 -4.58 4.59 -6.36
N ILE A 61 -5.49 4.30 -7.27
CA ILE A 61 -6.94 4.42 -7.07
C ILE A 61 -7.50 3.00 -7.06
N VAL A 62 -8.05 2.62 -5.92
CA VAL A 62 -8.56 1.26 -5.69
C VAL A 62 -10.02 1.29 -5.24
N PRO A 63 -10.77 0.20 -5.42
CA PRO A 63 -12.10 0.09 -4.83
C PRO A 63 -12.06 0.34 -3.32
N ASN A 64 -13.13 0.89 -2.77
CA ASN A 64 -13.24 1.14 -1.33
C ASN A 64 -13.02 -0.16 -0.53
N ASN A 65 -12.35 -0.07 0.61
CA ASN A 65 -11.92 -1.19 1.44
C ASN A 65 -10.94 -2.17 0.76
N CYS A 66 -10.24 -1.73 -0.28
CA CYS A 66 -9.23 -2.52 -0.99
C CYS A 66 -7.83 -1.96 -0.70
N SER A 67 -7.30 -2.27 0.46
CA SER A 67 -5.96 -1.85 0.90
C SER A 67 -5.07 -3.06 1.20
N LYS A 68 -3.77 -2.84 1.40
CA LYS A 68 -2.86 -3.89 1.88
C LYS A 68 -3.30 -4.42 3.25
N GLY A 69 -3.83 -3.55 4.12
CA GLY A 69 -4.35 -3.91 5.42
C GLY A 69 -5.62 -4.77 5.34
N SER A 70 -6.55 -4.45 4.45
CA SER A 70 -7.74 -5.28 4.24
C SER A 70 -7.38 -6.69 3.74
N GLY A 71 -6.31 -6.81 2.92
CA GLY A 71 -5.75 -8.09 2.51
C GLY A 71 -5.21 -8.92 3.68
N VAL A 72 -4.47 -8.29 4.60
CA VAL A 72 -3.98 -8.94 5.82
C VAL A 72 -5.16 -9.38 6.69
N THR A 73 -6.13 -8.50 6.96
CA THR A 73 -7.32 -8.82 7.73
C THR A 73 -8.08 -10.02 7.14
N TYR A 74 -8.28 -10.02 5.82
CA TYR A 74 -8.92 -11.14 5.13
C TYR A 74 -8.17 -12.47 5.34
N LEU A 75 -6.83 -12.46 5.27
CA LEU A 75 -6.01 -13.65 5.49
C LEU A 75 -6.08 -14.12 6.95
N LYS A 76 -6.03 -13.21 7.92
CA LYS A 76 -6.19 -13.52 9.35
C LYS A 76 -7.52 -14.22 9.60
N ASP A 77 -8.62 -13.67 9.11
CA ASP A 77 -9.96 -14.23 9.27
C ASP A 77 -10.10 -15.63 8.64
N LYS A 78 -9.40 -15.89 7.55
CA LYS A 78 -9.43 -17.18 6.83
C LYS A 78 -8.55 -18.24 7.44
N THR A 79 -7.40 -17.87 8.00
CA THR A 79 -6.37 -18.83 8.44
C THR A 79 -6.27 -18.97 9.94
N ASN A 80 -6.75 -17.98 10.70
CA ASN A 80 -6.53 -17.84 12.13
C ASN A 80 -5.04 -17.92 12.52
N ALA A 81 -4.17 -17.44 11.62
CA ALA A 81 -2.72 -17.46 11.79
C ALA A 81 -2.25 -16.13 12.38
N ILE A 82 -1.18 -16.18 13.18
CA ILE A 82 -0.43 -14.99 13.59
C ILE A 82 0.22 -14.38 12.34
N THR A 83 0.06 -13.08 12.16
CA THR A 83 0.55 -12.35 10.99
C THR A 83 1.66 -11.39 11.36
N TYR A 84 2.74 -11.46 10.59
CA TYR A 84 3.87 -10.56 10.66
C TYR A 84 3.92 -9.76 9.37
N THR A 85 3.91 -8.45 9.47
CA THR A 85 3.92 -7.56 8.30
C THR A 85 5.12 -6.63 8.37
N ILE A 86 5.68 -6.27 7.22
CA ILE A 86 6.76 -5.30 7.13
C ILE A 86 6.61 -4.43 5.90
N GLY A 87 6.80 -3.13 6.06
CA GLY A 87 6.70 -2.13 5.00
C GLY A 87 7.45 -0.85 5.35
N ASP A 88 7.66 0.05 4.38
CA ASP A 88 8.47 1.26 4.54
C ASP A 88 7.77 2.55 4.10
N SER A 89 6.59 2.47 3.54
CA SER A 89 5.92 3.63 2.93
C SER A 89 4.46 3.80 3.36
N TRP A 90 3.90 4.95 3.04
CA TRP A 90 2.55 5.32 3.47
C TRP A 90 1.46 4.35 3.00
N ASN A 91 1.65 3.72 1.83
CA ASN A 91 0.71 2.70 1.33
C ASN A 91 0.84 1.35 2.06
N ASP A 92 1.86 1.17 2.90
CA ASP A 92 2.05 0.00 3.74
C ASP A 92 1.46 0.18 5.15
N LEU A 93 1.17 1.42 5.56
CA LEU A 93 0.74 1.71 6.92
C LEU A 93 -0.47 0.88 7.35
N SER A 94 -1.48 0.77 6.49
CA SER A 94 -2.65 -0.06 6.77
C SER A 94 -2.32 -1.56 6.95
N MET A 95 -1.28 -2.05 6.28
CA MET A 95 -0.78 -3.42 6.43
C MET A 95 -0.01 -3.59 7.74
N ILE A 96 0.82 -2.62 8.10
CA ILE A 96 1.55 -2.60 9.37
C ILE A 96 0.57 -2.63 10.54
N GLU A 97 -0.44 -1.76 10.53
CA GLU A 97 -1.45 -1.67 11.57
C GLU A 97 -2.39 -2.90 11.64
N ALA A 98 -2.59 -3.63 10.53
CA ALA A 98 -3.44 -4.81 10.49
C ALA A 98 -2.74 -6.11 10.94
N GLY A 99 -1.42 -6.16 10.91
CA GLY A 99 -0.63 -7.29 11.40
C GLY A 99 -0.77 -7.52 12.90
N ASP A 100 -0.56 -8.74 13.38
CA ASP A 100 -0.42 -8.99 14.81
C ASP A 100 0.92 -8.49 15.32
N HIS A 101 1.93 -8.46 14.44
CA HIS A 101 3.22 -7.85 14.63
C HIS A 101 3.53 -6.98 13.40
N GLY A 102 3.27 -5.68 13.52
CA GLY A 102 3.55 -4.70 12.47
C GLY A 102 5.00 -4.24 12.54
N CYS A 103 5.75 -4.43 11.47
CA CYS A 103 7.16 -4.08 11.41
C CYS A 103 7.42 -3.02 10.34
N THR A 104 8.49 -2.25 10.55
CA THR A 104 8.99 -1.30 9.56
C THR A 104 10.51 -1.28 9.52
N PHE A 105 11.06 -0.42 8.69
CA PHE A 105 12.49 -0.26 8.54
C PHE A 105 12.99 1.01 9.22
N ASN A 106 14.26 1.00 9.66
CA ASN A 106 14.92 2.13 10.31
C ASN A 106 15.13 3.34 9.36
N TYR A 107 14.97 3.16 8.05
CA TYR A 107 15.00 4.23 7.05
C TYR A 107 13.61 4.75 6.65
N ALA A 108 12.52 4.13 7.15
CA ALA A 108 11.16 4.62 6.91
C ALA A 108 10.95 5.98 7.59
N HIS A 109 9.93 6.72 7.14
CA HIS A 109 9.57 8.00 7.76
C HIS A 109 9.21 7.81 9.24
N ASP A 110 9.57 8.78 10.10
CA ASP A 110 9.36 8.71 11.54
C ASP A 110 7.91 8.37 11.91
N ASP A 111 6.92 8.98 11.24
CA ASP A 111 5.50 8.71 11.49
C ASP A 111 5.10 7.25 11.19
N ILE A 112 5.81 6.56 10.28
CA ILE A 112 5.62 5.13 10.01
C ILE A 112 6.28 4.30 11.09
N GLN A 113 7.47 4.70 11.52
CA GLN A 113 8.18 4.03 12.61
C GLN A 113 7.39 4.09 13.92
N GLU A 114 6.72 5.21 14.22
CA GLU A 114 5.87 5.38 15.41
C GLU A 114 4.64 4.45 15.42
N LYS A 115 4.23 3.93 14.27
CA LYS A 115 3.08 3.03 14.13
C LYS A 115 3.43 1.56 14.12
N ALA A 116 4.71 1.23 13.99
CA ALA A 116 5.17 -0.15 13.96
C ALA A 116 5.53 -0.65 15.37
N ASP A 117 5.31 -1.93 15.61
CA ASP A 117 5.70 -2.60 16.86
C ASP A 117 7.21 -2.84 16.90
N HIS A 118 7.83 -3.09 15.73
CA HIS A 118 9.25 -3.42 15.62
C HIS A 118 9.89 -2.71 14.43
N ILE A 119 11.16 -2.33 14.59
CA ILE A 119 11.95 -1.63 13.58
C ILE A 119 13.20 -2.45 13.26
N TYR A 120 13.42 -2.72 11.98
CA TYR A 120 14.53 -3.53 11.49
C TYR A 120 15.37 -2.79 10.44
N SER A 121 16.62 -3.20 10.27
CA SER A 121 17.43 -2.72 9.14
C SER A 121 17.18 -3.54 7.88
N TYR A 122 16.87 -4.84 8.05
CA TYR A 122 16.68 -5.79 6.96
C TYR A 122 15.56 -6.79 7.28
N VAL A 123 14.89 -7.29 6.26
CA VAL A 123 13.81 -8.29 6.41
C VAL A 123 14.28 -9.57 7.11
N TYR A 124 15.51 -10.01 6.85
CA TYR A 124 16.03 -11.26 7.44
C TYR A 124 16.14 -11.18 8.98
N GLU A 125 16.39 -9.99 9.54
CA GLU A 125 16.43 -9.80 11.00
C GLU A 125 15.07 -10.07 11.64
N MET A 126 13.98 -9.59 11.00
CA MET A 126 12.62 -9.91 11.41
C MET A 126 12.36 -11.42 11.34
N ILE A 127 12.77 -12.07 10.23
CA ILE A 127 12.62 -13.52 10.06
C ILE A 127 13.36 -14.29 11.15
N ASP A 128 14.59 -13.90 11.46
CA ASP A 128 15.39 -14.52 12.52
C ASP A 128 14.73 -14.34 13.90
N ASP A 129 14.12 -13.20 14.17
CA ASP A 129 13.41 -12.93 15.41
C ASP A 129 12.11 -13.76 15.52
N ILE A 130 11.36 -13.91 14.43
CA ILE A 130 10.18 -14.81 14.36
C ILE A 130 10.60 -16.25 14.62
N LEU A 131 11.61 -16.75 13.91
CA LEU A 131 12.10 -18.13 14.05
C LEU A 131 12.73 -18.39 15.43
N GLY A 132 13.30 -17.37 16.02
CA GLY A 132 13.87 -17.41 17.37
C GLY A 132 12.85 -17.25 18.49
N GLY A 133 11.57 -16.99 18.18
CA GLY A 133 10.50 -16.78 19.17
C GLY A 133 10.69 -15.52 20.00
N LYS A 134 11.27 -14.44 19.41
CA LYS A 134 11.46 -13.16 20.10
C LYS A 134 10.28 -12.21 19.87
N ILE A 135 9.54 -12.41 18.79
CA ILE A 135 8.30 -11.72 18.46
C ILE A 135 7.25 -12.72 18.01
#